data_e6353964d02e816247283645d4822dd2
#
_entry.id   e6353964d02e816247283645d4822dd2
#
_cell.length_a   1.000
_cell.length_b   1.000
_cell.length_c   1.000
_cell.angle_alpha   90.00
_cell.angle_beta   90.00
_cell.angle_gamma   90.00
#
_symmetry.space_group_name_H-M   'P 1'
#
loop_
_entity.id
_entity.type
_entity.pdbx_description
1 polymer ?
#
loop_
_entity_poly.entity_id
_entity_poly.type
_entity_poly.pdbx_seq_one_letter_code
_entity_poly.pdbx_strand_id
1 'polypeptide(L)'
;RRVATSQTGKIMKILIIEDERPAANRLRQLVLDLLPTAEIFGHLDSITSAVKWLETNVFPDLIFCDIQLADGQSFEIFERVKVSSPIIFTTAFDQFAIKAFKLNSVDYLLKPIDPKELAQAIQKFQSQQVRPGIELQQIRELLSPNSNHYKSRFFVPARALL
;
A
#
# COMPACT_ATOMS: atom_id res chain seq x y z
N ARG A 1 -18.06 18.57 -2.37
CA ARG A 1 -18.75 18.41 -2.66
C ARG A 1 -18.79 18.15 -3.96
N ARG A 2 -19.27 18.30 -4.59
CA ARG A 2 -19.50 18.05 -5.77
C ARG A 2 -18.42 18.09 -6.59
N VAL A 3 -17.61 18.60 -6.28
CA VAL A 3 -16.55 18.75 -6.97
C VAL A 3 -16.04 17.58 -7.55
N ALA A 4 -16.03 16.57 -6.87
CA ALA A 4 -15.44 15.40 -7.31
C ALA A 4 -15.96 14.96 -8.59
N THR A 5 -17.10 15.33 -8.89
CA THR A 5 -17.62 14.85 -10.03
C THR A 5 -16.91 15.22 -11.21
N SER A 6 -16.40 16.26 -11.22
CA SER A 6 -15.84 16.72 -12.43
C SER A 6 -14.61 15.98 -12.74
N GLN A 7 -14.13 15.20 -11.88
CA GLN A 7 -12.95 14.56 -12.15
C GLN A 7 -12.99 13.59 -13.23
N THR A 8 -13.64 13.85 -14.22
CA THR A 8 -13.59 13.06 -15.38
C THR A 8 -14.15 11.71 -15.28
N GLY A 9 -14.67 11.37 -14.25
CA GLY A 9 -15.28 10.09 -14.17
C GLY A 9 -14.38 8.90 -14.17
N LYS A 10 -13.11 9.08 -13.99
CA LYS A 10 -12.26 7.93 -13.95
C LYS A 10 -12.46 7.21 -12.63
N ILE A 11 -12.70 5.91 -12.71
CA ILE A 11 -12.90 5.09 -11.52
C ILE A 11 -11.57 4.56 -11.04
N MET A 12 -11.27 4.77 -9.77
CA MET A 12 -10.04 4.27 -9.20
C MET A 12 -10.13 2.77 -8.98
N LYS A 13 -9.18 2.03 -9.50
CA LYS A 13 -9.16 0.59 -9.38
C LYS A 13 -8.13 0.19 -8.34
N ILE A 14 -8.59 -0.56 -7.35
CA ILE A 14 -7.76 -0.94 -6.21
C ILE A 14 -7.71 -2.45 -6.10
N LEU A 15 -6.53 -3.00 -5.90
CA LEU A 15 -6.36 -4.42 -5.72
C LEU A 15 -6.00 -4.70 -4.27
N ILE A 16 -6.59 -5.72 -3.66
CA ILE A 16 -6.25 -6.13 -2.31
C ILE A 16 -5.65 -7.52 -2.35
N ILE A 17 -4.45 -7.66 -1.79
CA ILE A 17 -3.76 -8.92 -1.67
C ILE A 17 -3.65 -9.23 -0.19
N GLU A 18 -4.43 -10.17 0.28
CA GLU A 18 -4.56 -10.49 1.69
C GLU A 18 -5.12 -11.90 1.82
N ASP A 19 -4.45 -12.77 2.58
CA ASP A 19 -4.90 -14.16 2.66
C ASP A 19 -5.98 -14.39 3.71
N GLU A 20 -6.17 -13.49 4.65
CA GLU A 20 -7.22 -13.66 5.65
C GLU A 20 -8.47 -12.93 5.20
N ARG A 21 -9.52 -13.69 4.96
CA ARG A 21 -10.75 -13.10 4.43
C ARG A 21 -11.34 -12.02 5.34
N PRO A 22 -11.40 -12.19 6.66
CA PRO A 22 -11.95 -11.11 7.49
C PRO A 22 -11.13 -9.84 7.38
N ALA A 23 -9.81 -9.95 7.29
CA ALA A 23 -8.95 -8.78 7.17
C ALA A 23 -9.16 -8.11 5.83
N ALA A 24 -9.29 -8.90 4.76
CA ALA A 24 -9.54 -8.34 3.44
C ALA A 24 -10.89 -7.62 3.40
N ASN A 25 -11.91 -8.21 4.00
CA ASN A 25 -13.24 -7.61 4.01
C ASN A 25 -13.26 -6.31 4.82
N ARG A 26 -12.55 -6.30 5.95
CA ARG A 26 -12.51 -5.10 6.75
C ARG A 26 -11.79 -3.98 5.99
N LEU A 27 -10.67 -4.31 5.37
CA LEU A 27 -9.91 -3.32 4.63
C LEU A 27 -10.76 -2.78 3.47
N ARG A 28 -11.45 -3.67 2.78
CA ARG A 28 -12.31 -3.26 1.69
C ARG A 28 -13.36 -2.27 2.17
N GLN A 29 -13.98 -2.54 3.31
CA GLN A 29 -15.00 -1.66 3.84
C GLN A 29 -14.40 -0.30 4.23
N LEU A 30 -13.26 -0.30 4.88
CA LEU A 30 -12.62 0.94 5.27
C LEU A 30 -12.22 1.79 4.05
N VAL A 31 -11.75 1.13 3.01
CA VAL A 31 -11.36 1.84 1.80
C VAL A 31 -12.60 2.42 1.11
N LEU A 32 -13.68 1.66 1.05
CA LEU A 32 -14.89 2.15 0.41
C LEU A 32 -15.53 3.29 1.19
N ASP A 33 -15.33 3.33 2.50
CA ASP A 33 -15.84 4.45 3.30
C ASP A 33 -15.10 5.74 2.91
N LEU A 34 -13.84 5.62 2.54
CA LEU A 34 -13.05 6.78 2.17
C LEU A 34 -13.12 7.09 0.68
N LEU A 35 -13.30 6.07 -0.13
CA LEU A 35 -13.35 6.21 -1.59
C LEU A 35 -14.57 5.47 -2.10
N PRO A 36 -15.74 6.04 -1.92
CA PRO A 36 -17.00 5.31 -2.22
C PRO A 36 -17.15 4.87 -3.67
N THR A 37 -16.49 5.52 -4.59
CA THR A 37 -16.62 5.17 -5.98
C THR A 37 -15.52 4.28 -6.50
N ALA A 38 -14.61 3.85 -5.62
CA ALA A 38 -13.52 2.99 -6.05
C ALA A 38 -14.03 1.60 -6.39
N GLU A 39 -13.34 0.96 -7.32
CA GLU A 39 -13.66 -0.39 -7.71
C GLU A 39 -12.58 -1.28 -7.12
N ILE A 40 -12.95 -2.20 -6.24
CA ILE A 40 -11.99 -3.05 -5.58
C ILE A 40 -12.01 -4.43 -6.19
N PHE A 41 -10.85 -4.83 -6.72
CA PHE A 41 -10.72 -6.12 -7.30
C PHE A 41 -10.21 -7.14 -6.33
N GLY A 42 -10.69 -8.29 -6.48
CA GLY A 42 -10.20 -9.49 -5.98
C GLY A 42 -9.85 -9.58 -4.60
N HIS A 43 -9.78 -10.75 -4.14
CA HIS A 43 -9.28 -11.11 -2.87
C HIS A 43 -8.22 -12.11 -3.26
N LEU A 44 -7.05 -11.64 -3.55
CA LEU A 44 -5.97 -12.52 -3.88
C LEU A 44 -5.29 -12.95 -2.60
N ASP A 45 -5.15 -14.24 -2.43
CA ASP A 45 -4.70 -14.77 -1.15
C ASP A 45 -3.32 -15.39 -1.13
N SER A 46 -2.61 -15.32 -2.23
CA SER A 46 -1.29 -15.94 -2.26
C SER A 46 -0.39 -15.21 -3.24
N ILE A 47 0.90 -15.48 -3.12
CA ILE A 47 1.88 -14.93 -4.05
C ILE A 47 1.57 -15.44 -5.44
N THR A 48 1.29 -16.75 -5.56
CA THR A 48 1.01 -17.34 -6.84
C THR A 48 -0.19 -16.70 -7.54
N SER A 49 -1.29 -16.52 -6.81
CA SER A 49 -2.48 -15.95 -7.41
C SER A 49 -2.27 -14.47 -7.77
N ALA A 50 -1.52 -13.76 -6.94
CA ALA A 50 -1.25 -12.36 -7.20
C ALA A 50 -0.36 -12.18 -8.44
N VAL A 51 0.67 -13.00 -8.57
CA VAL A 51 1.55 -12.93 -9.73
C VAL A 51 0.75 -13.19 -11.00
N LYS A 52 -0.08 -14.24 -10.98
CA LYS A 52 -0.86 -14.58 -12.13
C LYS A 52 -1.82 -13.46 -12.51
N TRP A 53 -2.48 -12.86 -11.52
CA TRP A 53 -3.42 -11.78 -11.78
C TRP A 53 -2.70 -10.57 -12.38
N LEU A 54 -1.55 -10.22 -11.83
CA LEU A 54 -0.81 -9.05 -12.30
C LEU A 54 -0.22 -9.25 -13.69
N GLU A 55 0.07 -10.50 -14.03
CA GLU A 55 0.58 -10.78 -15.36
C GLU A 55 -0.48 -10.76 -16.45
N THR A 56 -1.73 -10.95 -16.07
CA THR A 56 -2.80 -11.07 -17.04
C THR A 56 -3.81 -9.92 -17.03
N ASN A 57 -3.64 -8.96 -16.17
CA ASN A 57 -4.57 -7.85 -16.10
C ASN A 57 -3.86 -6.52 -16.17
N VAL A 58 -4.60 -5.47 -16.45
CA VAL A 58 -4.06 -4.13 -16.44
C VAL A 58 -3.76 -3.80 -14.99
N PHE A 59 -2.66 -3.14 -14.73
CA PHE A 59 -2.28 -2.81 -13.36
C PHE A 59 -3.31 -1.87 -12.73
N PRO A 60 -3.62 -2.10 -11.46
CA PRO A 60 -4.56 -1.23 -10.75
C PRO A 60 -3.91 0.11 -10.44
N ASP A 61 -4.72 1.05 -9.98
CA ASP A 61 -4.22 2.36 -9.61
C ASP A 61 -3.52 2.33 -8.25
N LEU A 62 -3.90 1.39 -7.40
CA LEU A 62 -3.32 1.26 -6.06
C LEU A 62 -3.43 -0.17 -5.61
N ILE A 63 -2.42 -0.67 -4.93
CA ILE A 63 -2.42 -2.02 -4.39
C ILE A 63 -2.27 -1.96 -2.88
N PHE A 64 -3.15 -2.65 -2.15
CA PHE A 64 -2.95 -2.90 -0.73
C PHE A 64 -2.46 -4.34 -0.63
N CYS A 65 -1.36 -4.54 0.05
CA CYS A 65 -0.73 -5.85 0.06
C CYS A 65 -0.22 -6.24 1.44
N ASP A 66 -0.72 -7.34 1.98
CA ASP A 66 -0.19 -7.87 3.23
C ASP A 66 1.19 -8.44 2.94
N ILE A 67 2.12 -8.24 3.84
CA ILE A 67 3.47 -8.74 3.65
C ILE A 67 3.54 -10.25 3.85
N GLN A 68 2.80 -10.78 4.83
CA GLN A 68 2.85 -12.20 5.10
C GLN A 68 1.64 -12.90 4.48
N LEU A 69 1.88 -13.69 3.46
CA LEU A 69 0.82 -14.45 2.82
C LEU A 69 1.01 -15.93 3.12
N ALA A 70 0.03 -16.73 2.78
CA ALA A 70 0.07 -18.15 3.10
C ALA A 70 1.29 -18.85 2.52
N ASP A 71 1.74 -18.44 1.35
CA ASP A 71 2.87 -19.08 0.68
C ASP A 71 4.16 -18.27 0.71
N GLY A 72 4.24 -17.28 1.60
CA GLY A 72 5.51 -16.58 1.76
C GLY A 72 5.36 -15.09 1.94
N GLN A 73 6.46 -14.36 1.79
CA GLN A 73 6.40 -12.92 1.89
C GLN A 73 6.05 -12.31 0.55
N SER A 74 5.11 -11.38 0.57
CA SER A 74 4.60 -10.82 -0.67
C SER A 74 5.60 -9.99 -1.45
N PHE A 75 6.72 -9.63 -0.85
CA PHE A 75 7.77 -8.93 -1.60
C PHE A 75 8.18 -9.73 -2.84
N GLU A 76 8.03 -11.04 -2.77
CA GLU A 76 8.37 -11.90 -3.88
C GLU A 76 7.52 -11.62 -5.11
N ILE A 77 6.32 -11.15 -4.94
CA ILE A 77 5.44 -10.80 -6.05
C ILE A 77 6.14 -9.75 -6.91
N PHE A 78 6.71 -8.76 -6.25
CA PHE A 78 7.28 -7.61 -6.94
C PHE A 78 8.69 -7.89 -7.47
N GLU A 79 9.24 -9.01 -7.09
CA GLU A 79 10.48 -9.49 -7.68
C GLU A 79 10.17 -10.24 -8.97
N ARG A 80 8.99 -10.83 -9.07
CA ARG A 80 8.61 -11.58 -10.24
C ARG A 80 7.90 -10.75 -11.30
N VAL A 81 7.15 -9.74 -10.87
CA VAL A 81 6.40 -8.90 -11.80
C VAL A 81 6.78 -7.45 -11.58
N LYS A 82 7.19 -6.76 -12.62
CA LYS A 82 7.51 -5.36 -12.49
C LYS A 82 6.25 -4.56 -12.45
N VAL A 83 5.80 -4.20 -11.29
CA VAL A 83 4.54 -3.50 -11.11
C VAL A 83 4.78 -2.02 -10.95
N SER A 84 4.11 -1.21 -11.75
CA SER A 84 4.24 0.22 -11.64
C SER A 84 3.23 0.85 -10.69
N SER A 85 2.25 0.09 -10.24
CA SER A 85 1.24 0.61 -9.32
C SER A 85 1.85 0.98 -7.97
N PRO A 86 1.40 2.06 -7.35
CA PRO A 86 1.79 2.36 -5.99
C PRO A 86 1.27 1.29 -5.04
N ILE A 87 2.00 1.02 -3.98
CA ILE A 87 1.65 -0.05 -3.05
C ILE A 87 1.60 0.48 -1.63
N ILE A 88 0.55 0.12 -0.90
CA ILE A 88 0.48 0.36 0.53
C ILE A 88 0.55 -1.01 1.17
N PHE A 89 1.61 -1.27 1.90
CA PHE A 89 1.77 -2.56 2.56
C PHE A 89 1.06 -2.59 3.90
N THR A 90 0.53 -3.73 4.26
CA THR A 90 -0.08 -3.92 5.57
C THR A 90 0.57 -5.15 6.21
N THR A 91 0.68 -5.18 7.51
CA THR A 91 1.25 -6.33 8.19
C THR A 91 1.05 -6.22 9.69
N ALA A 92 1.17 -7.35 10.37
CA ALA A 92 1.14 -7.36 11.82
C ALA A 92 2.54 -7.10 12.40
N PHE A 93 3.57 -7.04 11.55
CA PHE A 93 4.95 -6.91 12.02
C PHE A 93 5.61 -5.63 11.54
N ASP A 94 6.28 -4.93 12.43
CA ASP A 94 6.88 -3.64 12.08
C ASP A 94 8.27 -3.73 11.50
N GLN A 95 8.83 -4.90 11.48
CA GLN A 95 10.22 -5.05 11.02
C GLN A 95 10.42 -4.94 9.51
N PHE A 96 9.35 -4.85 8.76
CA PHE A 96 9.46 -4.83 7.31
C PHE A 96 9.39 -3.43 6.68
N ALA A 97 9.34 -2.40 7.49
CA ALA A 97 9.15 -1.06 6.94
C ALA A 97 10.23 -0.63 5.95
N ILE A 98 11.48 -0.91 6.26
CA ILE A 98 12.57 -0.51 5.38
C ILE A 98 12.47 -1.23 4.04
N LYS A 99 12.21 -2.53 4.08
CA LYS A 99 12.13 -3.30 2.87
C LYS A 99 10.94 -2.85 2.02
N ALA A 100 9.86 -2.48 2.67
CA ALA A 100 8.68 -2.00 1.96
C ALA A 100 8.98 -0.72 1.19
N PHE A 101 9.71 0.18 1.80
CA PHE A 101 10.01 1.44 1.13
C PHE A 101 10.95 1.24 -0.06
N LYS A 102 11.75 0.20 -0.05
CA LYS A 102 12.63 -0.06 -1.18
C LYS A 102 11.85 -0.53 -2.41
N LEU A 103 10.61 -0.90 -2.25
CA LEU A 103 9.77 -1.36 -3.33
C LEU A 103 8.81 -0.30 -3.85
N ASN A 104 9.13 0.95 -3.65
CA ASN A 104 8.31 2.02 -4.18
C ASN A 104 6.94 2.05 -3.51
N SER A 105 6.89 1.75 -2.24
CA SER A 105 5.63 1.76 -1.53
C SER A 105 5.26 3.17 -1.14
N VAL A 106 3.98 3.44 -1.07
CA VAL A 106 3.46 4.72 -0.64
C VAL A 106 3.51 4.79 0.87
N ASP A 107 3.13 3.73 1.52
CA ASP A 107 3.05 3.72 2.97
C ASP A 107 3.07 2.29 3.49
N TYR A 108 3.04 2.16 4.80
CA TYR A 108 3.19 0.89 5.48
C TYR A 108 2.31 0.96 6.73
N LEU A 109 1.31 0.15 6.79
CA LEU A 109 0.34 0.19 7.88
C LEU A 109 0.40 -1.05 8.73
N LEU A 110 0.42 -0.87 10.05
CA LEU A 110 0.42 -2.00 10.96
C LEU A 110 -1.02 -2.41 11.27
N LYS A 111 -1.25 -3.70 11.39
CA LYS A 111 -2.53 -4.22 11.78
C LYS A 111 -2.67 -4.20 13.29
N PRO A 112 -3.84 -3.95 13.82
CA PRO A 112 -5.09 -3.72 13.11
C PRO A 112 -5.08 -2.32 12.51
N ILE A 113 -5.63 -2.20 11.31
CA ILE A 113 -5.52 -0.94 10.58
C ILE A 113 -6.39 0.13 11.21
N ASP A 114 -5.77 1.25 11.54
CA ASP A 114 -6.45 2.38 12.12
C ASP A 114 -7.05 3.19 10.97
N PRO A 115 -8.33 3.48 10.98
CA PRO A 115 -8.95 4.26 9.91
C PRO A 115 -8.27 5.60 9.65
N LYS A 116 -7.73 6.23 10.69
CA LYS A 116 -7.07 7.51 10.50
C LYS A 116 -5.76 7.34 9.74
N GLU A 117 -5.02 6.29 10.06
CA GLU A 117 -3.76 6.04 9.37
C GLU A 117 -4.02 5.62 7.93
N LEU A 118 -5.10 4.89 7.70
CA LEU A 118 -5.46 4.51 6.35
C LEU A 118 -5.81 5.76 5.55
N ALA A 119 -6.57 6.67 6.15
CA ALA A 119 -6.94 7.91 5.46
C ALA A 119 -5.70 8.71 5.09
N GLN A 120 -4.72 8.77 5.99
CA GLN A 120 -3.49 9.47 5.71
C GLN A 120 -2.69 8.80 4.59
N ALA A 121 -2.68 7.49 4.57
CA ALA A 121 -1.97 6.76 3.54
C ALA A 121 -2.61 6.99 2.17
N ILE A 122 -3.92 7.00 2.11
CA ILE A 122 -4.62 7.24 0.86
C ILE A 122 -4.39 8.68 0.41
N GLN A 123 -4.38 9.61 1.35
CA GLN A 123 -4.12 11.00 1.02
C GLN A 123 -2.70 11.15 0.46
N LYS A 124 -1.75 10.45 1.04
CA LYS A 124 -0.38 10.48 0.59
C LYS A 124 -0.30 9.90 -0.82
N PHE A 125 -1.01 8.82 -1.09
CA PHE A 125 -1.05 8.23 -2.40
C PHE A 125 -1.59 9.24 -3.41
N GLN A 126 -2.66 9.90 -3.08
CA GLN A 126 -3.27 10.85 -4.00
C GLN A 126 -2.36 12.03 -4.29
N SER A 127 -1.62 12.49 -3.31
CA SER A 127 -0.73 13.60 -3.53
C SER A 127 0.52 13.19 -4.30
N GLN A 128 0.98 11.99 -4.13
CA GLN A 128 2.17 11.53 -4.84
C GLN A 128 1.91 11.35 -6.33
N GLN A 129 0.70 11.16 -6.71
CA GLN A 129 0.38 11.05 -8.12
C GLN A 129 0.66 12.33 -8.88
N VAL A 130 0.71 13.44 -8.17
CA VAL A 130 0.98 14.71 -8.79
C VAL A 130 2.44 15.08 -8.71
N ARG A 131 3.21 14.39 -7.92
CA ARG A 131 4.60 14.71 -7.74
C ARG A 131 5.45 13.48 -7.78
N PRO A 132 5.66 12.94 -8.94
CA PRO A 132 6.37 11.69 -9.13
C PRO A 132 7.78 11.60 -8.59
N GLY A 133 8.46 12.58 -8.39
CA GLY A 133 9.84 12.46 -7.92
C GLY A 133 10.03 12.40 -6.42
N ILE A 134 8.99 12.66 -5.67
CA ILE A 134 9.09 12.73 -4.25
C ILE A 134 9.44 11.46 -3.55
N GLU A 135 9.05 10.35 -4.08
CA GLU A 135 9.33 9.11 -3.48
C GLU A 135 10.75 8.83 -3.13
N LEU A 136 11.66 9.11 -4.03
CA LEU A 136 13.07 8.86 -3.79
C LEU A 136 13.57 9.70 -2.63
N GLN A 137 13.10 10.92 -2.56
CA GLN A 137 13.47 11.81 -1.50
C GLN A 137 12.97 11.29 -0.18
N GLN A 138 11.76 10.78 -0.14
CA GLN A 138 11.19 10.25 1.07
C GLN A 138 11.96 9.04 1.56
N ILE A 139 12.35 8.17 0.65
CA ILE A 139 13.11 7.00 1.03
C ILE A 139 14.46 7.42 1.59
N ARG A 140 15.07 8.39 0.97
CA ARG A 140 16.36 8.87 1.41
C ARG A 140 16.27 9.45 2.82
N GLU A 141 15.24 10.22 3.07
CA GLU A 141 15.05 10.79 4.37
C GLU A 141 14.78 9.73 5.43
N LEU A 142 14.03 8.72 5.06
CA LEU A 142 13.70 7.67 5.98
C LEU A 142 14.92 6.87 6.37
N LEU A 143 15.86 6.71 5.48
CA LEU A 143 17.05 5.96 5.75
C LEU A 143 18.14 6.80 6.41
N SER A 144 17.90 8.09 6.57
CA SER A 144 18.86 8.97 7.17
C SER A 144 18.83 8.83 8.69
N PRO A 145 19.95 8.84 9.36
CA PRO A 145 19.99 8.73 10.81
C PRO A 145 19.30 9.89 11.50
N ASN A 146 19.14 11.03 10.82
CA ASN A 146 18.54 12.18 11.43
C ASN A 146 17.09 12.39 11.07
N SER A 147 16.49 11.40 10.48
CA SER A 147 15.13 11.56 10.05
C SER A 147 14.19 11.48 11.23
N ASN A 148 13.60 12.57 11.59
CA ASN A 148 12.65 12.59 12.67
C ASN A 148 11.22 12.71 12.23
N HIS A 149 10.99 12.84 10.96
CA HIS A 149 9.65 13.01 10.47
C HIS A 149 8.79 11.81 10.67
N TYR A 150 9.37 10.67 10.79
CA TYR A 150 8.61 9.46 10.87
C TYR A 150 8.49 8.85 12.22
N LYS A 151 8.85 9.59 13.23
CA LYS A 151 8.79 9.06 14.55
C LYS A 151 7.46 8.53 14.94
N SER A 152 6.42 9.19 14.61
CA SER A 152 5.12 8.74 15.05
C SER A 152 4.66 7.51 14.30
N ARG A 153 5.09 7.35 13.07
CA ARG A 153 4.64 6.25 12.28
C ARG A 153 5.65 5.13 12.17
N PHE A 154 6.90 5.45 12.09
CA PHE A 154 7.93 4.47 11.88
C PHE A 154 8.95 4.44 13.01
N PHE A 155 8.47 4.62 14.19
CA PHE A 155 9.33 4.61 15.34
C PHE A 155 10.11 3.31 15.44
N VAL A 156 9.46 2.20 15.29
CA VAL A 156 10.13 0.94 15.41
C VAL A 156 11.11 0.73 14.27
N PRO A 157 10.77 1.05 13.03
CA PRO A 157 11.73 0.91 11.96
C PRO A 157 12.99 1.71 12.20
N ALA A 158 12.87 2.84 12.87
CA ALA A 158 14.04 3.63 13.15
C ALA A 158 15.01 2.84 13.99
N ARG A 159 14.51 2.03 14.90
CA ARG A 159 15.38 1.22 15.71
C ARG A 159 15.95 0.09 14.92
N ALA A 160 15.22 -0.39 13.96
CA ALA A 160 15.70 -1.48 13.16
C ALA A 160 16.90 -1.06 12.33
N LEU A 161 17.12 0.20 12.15
CA LEU A 161 18.23 0.67 11.38
C LEU A 161 19.53 0.54 12.16
N LEU A 162 19.45 0.37 13.43
CA LEU A 162 20.63 0.20 14.23
C LEU A 162 21.05 -1.24 14.22
#